data_a7305d89b897892b23e0211210005a3e
#
_entry.id   a7305d89b897892b23e0211210005a3e
#
_cell.length_a   1.000
_cell.length_b   1.000
_cell.length_c   1.000
_cell.angle_alpha   90.00
_cell.angle_beta   90.00
_cell.angle_gamma   90.00
#
_symmetry.space_group_name_H-M   'P 1'
#
loop_
_entity.id
_entity.type
_entity.pdbx_description
1 polymer ?
#
loop_
_entity_poly.entity_id
_entity_poly.type
_entity_poly.pdbx_seq_one_letter_code
_entity_poly.pdbx_strand_id
1 'polypeptide(L)'
;MTKQLFVGKVPVGGGAPVSIQSMCNTKTDDVAATVAQIRQLEAAGCEIVRVAIPDQAAAEAVDKIKNQISIPLIADIHFNYKFALECAERGIDAIRINPGNIGGEDKVKAVADICRKKNIPIRIGVNGGSLEKELRAKYGGVTAEALVESAMGHVALLNKFDYDDICISVKCSDVPLTMQAYTLLSQQTHYPLHLGVTEAGTPSMGMVKSAMGIGGLLCMGIGDTIRVTLTADPVEEIYAAKKILKAAGLRKEGVNLISCPTCGRTRIDLIPMTEEVERRLADCEKNITVAVMGCAVNGPGEAAAADIGIAGGKGEGLIFRKGEILYKVPQEQLVDALMAEIEKL
;
A
#
# COMPACT_ATOMS: atom_id res chain seq x y z
N MET A 1 2.49 -18.38 -7.16
CA MET A 1 2.34 -17.93 -5.75
C MET A 1 3.74 -17.65 -5.24
N THR A 2 3.98 -16.49 -4.62
CA THR A 2 5.29 -16.11 -4.07
C THR A 2 5.63 -16.90 -2.81
N LYS A 3 6.90 -16.94 -2.42
CA LYS A 3 7.35 -17.49 -1.14
C LYS A 3 6.75 -16.66 0.00
N GLN A 4 6.29 -17.31 1.07
CA GLN A 4 5.87 -16.60 2.27
C GLN A 4 7.06 -16.30 3.18
N LEU A 5 7.10 -15.08 3.71
CA LEU A 5 7.99 -14.67 4.78
C LEU A 5 7.20 -13.90 5.85
N PHE A 6 7.82 -13.62 6.98
CA PHE A 6 7.20 -12.89 8.08
C PHE A 6 8.02 -11.66 8.43
N VAL A 7 7.37 -10.50 8.49
CA VAL A 7 7.93 -9.28 9.08
C VAL A 7 7.33 -9.15 10.48
N GLY A 8 8.09 -9.53 11.49
CA GLY A 8 7.55 -9.76 12.83
C GLY A 8 6.40 -10.79 12.78
N LYS A 9 5.18 -10.38 13.12
CA LYS A 9 3.97 -11.23 13.07
C LYS A 9 3.18 -11.13 11.74
N VAL A 10 3.57 -10.22 10.84
CA VAL A 10 2.82 -9.97 9.59
C VAL A 10 3.33 -10.87 8.48
N PRO A 11 2.49 -11.76 7.92
CA PRO A 11 2.86 -12.58 6.78
C PRO A 11 2.91 -11.74 5.50
N VAL A 12 3.91 -11.97 4.66
CA VAL A 12 4.09 -11.30 3.37
C VAL A 12 4.37 -12.36 2.30
N GLY A 13 3.62 -12.35 1.22
CA GLY A 13 3.69 -13.38 0.19
C GLY A 13 2.92 -14.66 0.55
N GLY A 14 3.07 -15.70 -0.25
CA GLY A 14 2.42 -17.00 -0.01
C GLY A 14 0.89 -16.99 -0.09
N GLY A 15 0.30 -15.98 -0.70
CA GLY A 15 -1.17 -15.80 -0.73
C GLY A 15 -1.74 -15.10 0.50
N ALA A 16 -0.91 -14.58 1.40
CA ALA A 16 -1.36 -13.71 2.50
C ALA A 16 -1.98 -12.41 1.94
N PRO A 17 -2.88 -11.75 2.70
CA PRO A 17 -3.40 -10.44 2.30
C PRO A 17 -2.28 -9.44 2.05
N VAL A 18 -2.42 -8.62 1.02
CA VAL A 18 -1.44 -7.57 0.68
C VAL A 18 -1.34 -6.58 1.84
N SER A 19 -0.15 -6.46 2.44
CA SER A 19 0.08 -5.62 3.61
C SER A 19 0.38 -4.17 3.24
N ILE A 20 -0.09 -3.23 4.08
CA ILE A 20 0.17 -1.79 3.96
C ILE A 20 1.37 -1.42 4.81
N GLN A 21 2.40 -0.89 4.18
CA GLN A 21 3.57 -0.33 4.84
C GLN A 21 3.61 1.19 4.70
N SER A 22 4.06 1.90 5.75
CA SER A 22 4.46 3.30 5.66
C SER A 22 5.89 3.53 6.20
N MET A 23 6.32 4.76 6.22
CA MET A 23 7.63 5.16 6.73
C MET A 23 7.51 6.45 7.53
N CYS A 24 8.12 6.48 8.71
CA CYS A 24 8.20 7.70 9.51
C CYS A 24 9.04 8.78 8.80
N ASN A 25 8.63 10.02 8.98
CA ASN A 25 9.38 11.20 8.58
C ASN A 25 10.03 11.93 9.76
N THR A 26 9.86 11.41 10.97
CA THR A 26 10.54 11.86 12.19
C THR A 26 12.02 11.44 12.17
N LYS A 27 12.85 12.09 12.96
CA LYS A 27 14.20 11.62 13.25
C LYS A 27 14.11 10.40 14.14
N THR A 28 14.74 9.30 13.74
CA THR A 28 14.59 8.01 14.44
C THR A 28 15.17 8.04 15.85
N ASP A 29 16.18 8.86 16.12
CA ASP A 29 16.76 9.08 17.45
C ASP A 29 15.83 9.89 18.40
N ASP A 30 14.85 10.63 17.86
CA ASP A 30 13.73 11.17 18.63
C ASP A 30 12.67 10.06 18.84
N VAL A 31 12.91 9.23 19.85
CA VAL A 31 12.07 8.07 20.17
C VAL A 31 10.63 8.49 20.45
N ALA A 32 10.41 9.59 21.17
CA ALA A 32 9.06 10.03 21.56
C ALA A 32 8.24 10.46 20.33
N ALA A 33 8.80 11.30 19.46
CA ALA A 33 8.14 11.73 18.23
C ALA A 33 7.90 10.54 17.27
N THR A 34 8.87 9.63 17.13
CA THR A 34 8.76 8.47 16.25
C THR A 34 7.69 7.51 16.75
N VAL A 35 7.63 7.21 18.04
CA VAL A 35 6.58 6.35 18.62
C VAL A 35 5.20 6.98 18.47
N ALA A 36 5.07 8.30 18.69
CA ALA A 36 3.80 9.02 18.50
C ALA A 36 3.32 8.89 17.04
N GLN A 37 4.20 9.11 16.07
CA GLN A 37 3.86 8.97 14.65
C GLN A 37 3.52 7.53 14.27
N ILE A 38 4.25 6.53 14.76
CA ILE A 38 3.94 5.12 14.51
C ILE A 38 2.54 4.76 15.03
N ARG A 39 2.16 5.23 16.20
CA ARG A 39 0.81 5.02 16.75
C ARG A 39 -0.29 5.67 15.90
N GLN A 40 -0.04 6.86 15.34
CA GLN A 40 -0.97 7.49 14.39
C GLN A 40 -1.11 6.66 13.11
N LEU A 41 0.01 6.17 12.55
CA LEU A 41 0.01 5.30 11.38
C LEU A 41 -0.72 3.98 11.67
N GLU A 42 -0.49 3.37 12.81
CA GLU A 42 -1.16 2.15 13.24
C GLU A 42 -2.68 2.37 13.38
N ALA A 43 -3.09 3.44 14.04
CA ALA A 43 -4.51 3.81 14.15
C ALA A 43 -5.17 4.04 12.77
N ALA A 44 -4.42 4.56 11.79
CA ALA A 44 -4.89 4.69 10.43
C ALA A 44 -4.95 3.34 9.67
N GLY A 45 -4.36 2.27 10.21
CA GLY A 45 -4.33 0.92 9.64
C GLY A 45 -3.04 0.54 8.92
N CYS A 46 -1.92 1.17 9.27
CA CYS A 46 -0.59 0.72 8.88
C CYS A 46 -0.29 -0.63 9.54
N GLU A 47 0.20 -1.60 8.76
CA GLU A 47 0.47 -2.95 9.26
C GLU A 47 1.97 -3.18 9.51
N ILE A 48 2.83 -2.43 8.81
CA ILE A 48 4.30 -2.50 8.94
C ILE A 48 4.84 -1.07 8.83
N VAL A 49 5.74 -0.67 9.73
CA VAL A 49 6.34 0.66 9.66
C VAL A 49 7.85 0.58 9.42
N ARG A 50 8.40 1.56 8.71
CA ARG A 50 9.83 1.68 8.44
C ARG A 50 10.38 2.98 9.01
N VAL A 51 11.60 2.93 9.53
CA VAL A 51 12.37 4.09 9.97
C VAL A 51 13.72 4.16 9.27
N ALA A 52 14.23 5.36 9.03
CA ALA A 52 15.57 5.56 8.49
C ALA A 52 16.61 5.38 9.60
N ILE A 53 17.74 4.72 9.28
CA ILE A 53 18.87 4.57 10.19
C ILE A 53 20.10 5.27 9.58
N PRO A 54 20.19 6.60 9.70
CA PRO A 54 21.28 7.35 9.11
C PRO A 54 22.59 7.29 9.92
N ASP A 55 22.49 7.06 11.22
CA ASP A 55 23.61 7.12 12.17
C ASP A 55 23.46 6.14 13.33
N GLN A 56 24.44 6.16 14.23
CA GLN A 56 24.51 5.28 15.40
C GLN A 56 23.36 5.57 16.40
N ALA A 57 23.01 6.83 16.62
CA ALA A 57 21.94 7.20 17.56
C ALA A 57 20.60 6.65 17.12
N ALA A 58 20.30 6.68 15.81
CA ALA A 58 19.11 6.07 15.23
C ALA A 58 19.11 4.54 15.40
N ALA A 59 20.26 3.86 15.22
CA ALA A 59 20.36 2.43 15.45
C ALA A 59 20.11 2.07 16.94
N GLU A 60 20.64 2.87 17.86
CA GLU A 60 20.47 2.72 19.31
C GLU A 60 19.04 3.00 19.80
N ALA A 61 18.23 3.70 19.02
CA ALA A 61 16.84 3.97 19.34
C ALA A 61 15.89 2.80 19.05
N VAL A 62 16.32 1.81 18.25
CA VAL A 62 15.47 0.73 17.72
C VAL A 62 14.74 -0.04 18.83
N ASP A 63 15.44 -0.54 19.85
CA ASP A 63 14.84 -1.29 20.96
C ASP A 63 13.89 -0.43 21.81
N LYS A 64 14.23 0.85 22.01
CA LYS A 64 13.37 1.80 22.73
C LYS A 64 12.06 2.06 21.98
N ILE A 65 12.10 2.15 20.64
CA ILE A 65 10.92 2.29 19.81
C ILE A 65 10.11 1.00 19.82
N LYS A 66 10.76 -0.14 19.56
CA LYS A 66 10.13 -1.47 19.51
C LYS A 66 9.32 -1.81 20.75
N ASN A 67 9.83 -1.45 21.93
CA ASN A 67 9.17 -1.72 23.22
C ASN A 67 7.88 -0.89 23.44
N GLN A 68 7.57 0.07 22.56
CA GLN A 68 6.45 1.00 22.71
C GLN A 68 5.43 0.96 21.56
N ILE A 69 5.63 0.06 20.60
CA ILE A 69 4.76 -0.09 19.40
C ILE A 69 4.29 -1.53 19.28
N SER A 70 3.19 -1.77 18.55
CA SER A 70 2.60 -3.09 18.37
C SER A 70 2.75 -3.65 16.95
N ILE A 71 3.03 -2.78 15.96
CA ILE A 71 3.29 -3.21 14.58
C ILE A 71 4.79 -3.43 14.33
N PRO A 72 5.15 -4.31 13.38
CA PRO A 72 6.54 -4.59 13.03
C PRO A 72 7.30 -3.35 12.54
N LEU A 73 8.57 -3.27 12.90
CA LEU A 73 9.49 -2.18 12.56
C LEU A 73 10.55 -2.65 11.57
N ILE A 74 10.75 -1.90 10.48
CA ILE A 74 11.81 -2.13 9.48
C ILE A 74 12.89 -1.06 9.59
N ALA A 75 14.14 -1.46 9.63
CA ALA A 75 15.29 -0.56 9.52
C ALA A 75 15.66 -0.32 8.05
N ASP A 76 15.72 0.94 7.63
CA ASP A 76 16.20 1.33 6.31
C ASP A 76 17.67 1.72 6.37
N ILE A 77 18.54 0.82 5.92
CA ILE A 77 20.00 0.98 5.95
C ILE A 77 20.49 1.41 4.57
N HIS A 78 21.12 2.57 4.49
CA HIS A 78 21.58 3.13 3.21
C HIS A 78 23.01 2.75 2.84
N PHE A 79 23.97 2.92 3.75
CA PHE A 79 25.41 2.79 3.42
C PHE A 79 26.21 1.96 4.43
N ASN A 80 25.90 2.06 5.72
CA ASN A 80 26.73 1.45 6.76
C ASN A 80 26.14 0.12 7.24
N TYR A 81 26.73 -0.99 6.81
CA TYR A 81 26.32 -2.34 7.21
C TYR A 81 26.32 -2.57 8.74
N LYS A 82 27.19 -1.86 9.49
CA LYS A 82 27.25 -1.99 10.96
C LYS A 82 25.93 -1.60 11.63
N PHE A 83 25.21 -0.64 11.06
CA PHE A 83 23.89 -0.28 11.56
C PHE A 83 22.85 -1.40 11.33
N ALA A 84 22.99 -2.18 10.26
CA ALA A 84 22.17 -3.37 10.06
C ALA A 84 22.44 -4.42 11.16
N LEU A 85 23.72 -4.65 11.50
CA LEU A 85 24.08 -5.57 12.58
C LEU A 85 23.54 -5.10 13.94
N GLU A 86 23.71 -3.82 14.25
CA GLU A 86 23.21 -3.21 15.48
C GLU A 86 21.69 -3.31 15.60
N CYS A 87 20.94 -2.95 14.53
CA CYS A 87 19.49 -3.07 14.52
C CYS A 87 19.03 -4.53 14.67
N ALA A 88 19.73 -5.49 14.06
CA ALA A 88 19.44 -6.91 14.22
C ALA A 88 19.62 -7.39 15.67
N GLU A 89 20.67 -6.95 16.36
CA GLU A 89 20.86 -7.28 17.78
C GLU A 89 19.82 -6.62 18.68
N ARG A 90 19.28 -5.46 18.30
CA ARG A 90 18.22 -4.73 19.02
C ARG A 90 16.80 -5.19 18.69
N GLY A 91 16.63 -6.28 17.92
CA GLY A 91 15.35 -6.93 17.70
C GLY A 91 14.47 -6.27 16.64
N ILE A 92 15.07 -5.71 15.61
CA ILE A 92 14.33 -5.24 14.42
C ILE A 92 13.61 -6.41 13.72
N ASP A 93 12.45 -6.17 13.12
CA ASP A 93 11.66 -7.22 12.46
C ASP A 93 12.02 -7.47 11.01
N ALA A 94 12.58 -6.50 10.32
CA ALA A 94 13.15 -6.66 8.98
C ALA A 94 14.16 -5.54 8.68
N ILE A 95 15.00 -5.77 7.69
CA ILE A 95 16.00 -4.79 7.23
C ILE A 95 15.79 -4.52 5.75
N ARG A 96 15.79 -3.25 5.37
CA ARG A 96 15.86 -2.85 3.97
C ARG A 96 17.26 -2.37 3.65
N ILE A 97 17.85 -2.94 2.63
CA ILE A 97 19.15 -2.54 2.09
C ILE A 97 19.10 -2.42 0.57
N ASN A 98 20.06 -1.69 0.04
CA ASN A 98 20.55 -1.90 -1.33
C ASN A 98 21.95 -2.50 -1.21
N PRO A 99 22.14 -3.81 -1.51
CA PRO A 99 23.43 -4.47 -1.33
C PRO A 99 24.58 -3.77 -2.08
N GLY A 100 24.31 -3.12 -3.21
CA GLY A 100 25.28 -2.34 -3.95
C GLY A 100 25.82 -1.11 -3.18
N ASN A 101 25.09 -0.62 -2.17
CA ASN A 101 25.47 0.59 -1.42
C ASN A 101 26.18 0.30 -0.09
N ILE A 102 26.01 -0.90 0.48
CA ILE A 102 26.56 -1.20 1.82
C ILE A 102 28.01 -1.68 1.81
N GLY A 103 28.59 -1.88 0.63
CA GLY A 103 30.00 -2.19 0.41
C GLY A 103 30.25 -3.57 -0.17
N GLY A 104 31.46 -4.12 0.07
CA GLY A 104 31.89 -5.41 -0.51
C GLY A 104 31.09 -6.61 -0.02
N GLU A 105 31.32 -7.77 -0.69
CA GLU A 105 30.63 -9.04 -0.40
C GLU A 105 30.75 -9.48 1.06
N ASP A 106 31.89 -9.22 1.70
CA ASP A 106 32.15 -9.50 3.11
C ASP A 106 31.13 -8.81 4.05
N LYS A 107 30.75 -7.58 3.74
CA LYS A 107 29.76 -6.80 4.49
C LYS A 107 28.35 -7.31 4.25
N VAL A 108 28.02 -7.63 2.99
CA VAL A 108 26.72 -8.26 2.65
C VAL A 108 26.59 -9.62 3.38
N LYS A 109 27.67 -10.41 3.39
CA LYS A 109 27.72 -11.68 4.13
C LYS A 109 27.46 -11.48 5.62
N ALA A 110 28.11 -10.50 6.26
CA ALA A 110 27.91 -10.23 7.68
C ALA A 110 26.45 -9.88 7.99
N VAL A 111 25.77 -9.10 7.13
CA VAL A 111 24.35 -8.79 7.27
C VAL A 111 23.48 -10.05 7.06
N ALA A 112 23.76 -10.85 6.04
CA ALA A 112 23.03 -12.10 5.80
C ALA A 112 23.16 -13.07 6.97
N ASP A 113 24.37 -13.23 7.53
CA ASP A 113 24.64 -14.14 8.65
C ASP A 113 23.87 -13.75 9.92
N ILE A 114 23.86 -12.46 10.30
CA ILE A 114 23.11 -12.00 11.47
C ILE A 114 21.58 -12.10 11.24
N CYS A 115 21.10 -11.75 10.06
CA CYS A 115 19.69 -11.84 9.72
C CYS A 115 19.21 -13.30 9.74
N ARG A 116 19.99 -14.24 9.21
CA ARG A 116 19.71 -15.69 9.30
C ARG A 116 19.63 -16.16 10.76
N LYS A 117 20.62 -15.80 11.56
CA LYS A 117 20.67 -16.17 12.99
C LYS A 117 19.46 -15.67 13.77
N LYS A 118 18.93 -14.51 13.41
CA LYS A 118 17.81 -13.84 14.10
C LYS A 118 16.45 -14.06 13.40
N ASN A 119 16.39 -14.75 12.27
CA ASN A 119 15.21 -14.92 11.42
C ASN A 119 14.60 -13.58 10.97
N ILE A 120 15.45 -12.65 10.55
CA ILE A 120 15.06 -11.31 10.11
C ILE A 120 15.06 -11.28 8.57
N PRO A 121 13.93 -11.06 7.88
CA PRO A 121 13.91 -10.95 6.42
C PRO A 121 14.62 -9.69 5.92
N ILE A 122 15.24 -9.80 4.75
CA ILE A 122 15.91 -8.70 4.07
C ILE A 122 15.09 -8.26 2.87
N ARG A 123 14.78 -6.96 2.80
CA ARG A 123 14.25 -6.38 1.57
C ARG A 123 15.35 -5.73 0.73
N ILE A 124 15.53 -6.25 -0.47
CA ILE A 124 16.33 -5.62 -1.52
C ILE A 124 15.52 -4.46 -2.09
N GLY A 125 16.09 -3.25 -2.05
CA GLY A 125 15.44 -2.05 -2.58
C GLY A 125 16.25 -1.41 -3.68
N VAL A 126 15.88 -1.67 -4.94
CA VAL A 126 16.45 -1.01 -6.12
C VAL A 126 15.57 0.19 -6.49
N ASN A 127 16.20 1.32 -6.73
CA ASN A 127 15.52 2.52 -7.23
C ASN A 127 16.22 3.02 -8.50
N GLY A 128 15.46 3.56 -9.45
CA GLY A 128 16.01 4.10 -10.69
C GLY A 128 17.09 5.15 -10.47
N GLY A 129 16.97 5.98 -9.42
CA GLY A 129 17.96 7.01 -9.08
C GLY A 129 19.31 6.45 -8.59
N SER A 130 19.34 5.25 -8.02
CA SER A 130 20.54 4.61 -7.45
C SER A 130 20.99 3.35 -8.21
N LEU A 131 20.55 3.19 -9.46
CA LEU A 131 20.99 2.10 -10.33
C LEU A 131 22.49 2.19 -10.61
N GLU A 132 23.19 1.06 -10.61
CA GLU A 132 24.62 0.93 -10.82
C GLU A 132 25.05 1.53 -12.18
N LYS A 133 26.22 2.19 -12.19
CA LYS A 133 26.74 2.89 -13.38
C LYS A 133 26.99 1.93 -14.54
N GLU A 134 27.45 0.73 -14.25
CA GLU A 134 27.71 -0.33 -15.22
C GLU A 134 26.43 -0.79 -15.91
N LEU A 135 25.34 -0.97 -15.14
CA LEU A 135 24.04 -1.33 -15.70
C LEU A 135 23.43 -0.18 -16.51
N ARG A 136 23.56 1.08 -16.02
CA ARG A 136 23.14 2.24 -16.82
C ARG A 136 23.88 2.34 -18.14
N ALA A 137 25.19 2.06 -18.16
CA ALA A 137 25.98 2.06 -19.39
C ALA A 137 25.57 0.92 -20.33
N LYS A 138 25.37 -0.29 -19.78
CA LYS A 138 24.95 -1.48 -20.54
C LYS A 138 23.60 -1.29 -21.24
N TYR A 139 22.63 -0.67 -20.57
CA TYR A 139 21.27 -0.53 -21.08
C TYR A 139 20.94 0.86 -21.65
N GLY A 140 21.93 1.76 -21.70
CA GLY A 140 21.75 3.11 -22.21
C GLY A 140 20.87 4.02 -21.32
N GLY A 141 20.69 3.65 -20.05
CA GLY A 141 19.86 4.42 -19.11
C GLY A 141 19.20 3.56 -18.03
N VAL A 142 18.14 4.11 -17.44
CA VAL A 142 17.29 3.39 -16.49
C VAL A 142 16.18 2.71 -17.29
N THR A 143 16.28 1.39 -17.44
CA THR A 143 15.27 0.55 -18.13
C THR A 143 14.71 -0.50 -17.19
N ALA A 144 13.61 -1.15 -17.56
CA ALA A 144 13.01 -2.23 -16.79
C ALA A 144 14.00 -3.40 -16.62
N GLU A 145 14.69 -3.76 -17.69
CA GLU A 145 15.70 -4.83 -17.71
C GLU A 145 16.87 -4.51 -16.78
N ALA A 146 17.35 -3.27 -16.80
CA ALA A 146 18.45 -2.83 -15.93
C ALA A 146 18.06 -2.92 -14.44
N LEU A 147 16.83 -2.51 -14.08
CA LEU A 147 16.32 -2.59 -12.71
C LEU A 147 16.17 -4.05 -12.26
N VAL A 148 15.67 -4.92 -13.13
CA VAL A 148 15.50 -6.35 -12.84
C VAL A 148 16.85 -7.04 -12.73
N GLU A 149 17.80 -6.77 -13.62
CA GLU A 149 19.16 -7.34 -13.54
C GLU A 149 19.86 -6.92 -12.23
N SER A 150 19.75 -5.64 -11.84
CA SER A 150 20.26 -5.16 -10.55
C SER A 150 19.62 -5.95 -9.37
N ALA A 151 18.31 -6.05 -9.35
CA ALA A 151 17.59 -6.76 -8.28
C ALA A 151 17.98 -8.24 -8.20
N MET A 152 18.04 -8.93 -9.35
CA MET A 152 18.40 -10.34 -9.40
C MET A 152 19.88 -10.59 -9.10
N GLY A 153 20.77 -9.66 -9.44
CA GLY A 153 22.17 -9.70 -9.03
C GLY A 153 22.33 -9.63 -7.51
N HIS A 154 21.54 -8.78 -6.85
CA HIS A 154 21.51 -8.69 -5.39
C HIS A 154 20.88 -9.91 -4.72
N VAL A 155 19.85 -10.52 -5.34
CA VAL A 155 19.29 -11.81 -4.91
C VAL A 155 20.38 -12.90 -4.98
N ALA A 156 21.06 -13.03 -6.12
CA ALA A 156 22.13 -14.01 -6.30
C ALA A 156 23.25 -13.86 -5.27
N LEU A 157 23.57 -12.60 -4.91
CA LEU A 157 24.59 -12.31 -3.89
C LEU A 157 24.14 -12.78 -2.48
N LEU A 158 22.88 -12.58 -2.09
CA LEU A 158 22.36 -13.09 -0.81
C LEU A 158 22.28 -14.62 -0.83
N ASN A 159 21.81 -15.22 -1.92
CA ASN A 159 21.74 -16.69 -2.07
C ASN A 159 23.12 -17.35 -2.03
N LYS A 160 24.19 -16.68 -2.52
CA LYS A 160 25.59 -17.13 -2.38
C LYS A 160 25.99 -17.36 -0.92
N PHE A 161 25.32 -16.65 0.00
CA PHE A 161 25.55 -16.77 1.46
C PHE A 161 24.44 -17.57 2.14
N ASP A 162 23.73 -18.45 1.42
CA ASP A 162 22.64 -19.28 1.93
C ASP A 162 21.53 -18.48 2.61
N TYR A 163 21.22 -17.28 2.08
CA TYR A 163 20.18 -16.40 2.62
C TYR A 163 19.03 -16.27 1.63
N ASP A 164 17.81 -16.67 2.04
CA ASP A 164 16.66 -16.87 1.17
C ASP A 164 15.35 -16.20 1.67
N ASP A 165 15.39 -15.50 2.83
CA ASP A 165 14.24 -14.75 3.34
C ASP A 165 14.23 -13.33 2.78
N ILE A 166 13.99 -13.25 1.46
CA ILE A 166 14.16 -12.05 0.65
C ILE A 166 12.79 -11.53 0.20
N CYS A 167 12.59 -10.21 0.31
CA CYS A 167 11.56 -9.45 -0.36
C CYS A 167 12.22 -8.48 -1.35
N ILE A 168 11.58 -8.17 -2.49
CA ILE A 168 12.20 -7.34 -3.52
C ILE A 168 11.34 -6.11 -3.82
N SER A 169 11.97 -4.96 -4.02
CA SER A 169 11.32 -3.77 -4.56
C SER A 169 12.16 -3.13 -5.66
N VAL A 170 11.53 -2.81 -6.80
CA VAL A 170 12.11 -2.07 -7.93
C VAL A 170 11.23 -0.87 -8.23
N LYS A 171 11.71 0.33 -7.95
CA LYS A 171 10.88 1.54 -7.96
C LYS A 171 11.47 2.63 -8.84
N CYS A 172 10.59 3.30 -9.60
CA CYS A 172 10.87 4.52 -10.33
C CYS A 172 9.78 5.55 -10.08
N SER A 173 10.02 6.80 -10.49
CA SER A 173 9.02 7.86 -10.56
C SER A 173 8.16 7.75 -11.83
N ASP A 174 8.66 7.05 -12.85
CA ASP A 174 7.95 6.71 -14.08
C ASP A 174 7.07 5.47 -13.85
N VAL A 175 5.76 5.62 -14.04
CA VAL A 175 4.78 4.57 -13.77
C VAL A 175 4.85 3.43 -14.79
N PRO A 176 4.85 3.68 -16.12
CA PRO A 176 5.03 2.64 -17.13
C PRO A 176 6.29 1.80 -16.89
N LEU A 177 7.43 2.45 -16.64
CA LEU A 177 8.71 1.77 -16.37
C LEU A 177 8.63 0.92 -15.10
N THR A 178 8.03 1.44 -14.04
CA THR A 178 7.80 0.71 -12.79
C THR A 178 6.97 -0.55 -13.04
N MET A 179 5.87 -0.43 -13.77
CA MET A 179 5.00 -1.57 -14.10
C MET A 179 5.72 -2.61 -14.95
N GLN A 180 6.48 -2.20 -15.96
CA GLN A 180 7.29 -3.11 -16.78
C GLN A 180 8.32 -3.86 -15.94
N ALA A 181 9.06 -3.16 -15.07
CA ALA A 181 10.07 -3.76 -14.19
C ALA A 181 9.46 -4.82 -13.24
N TYR A 182 8.34 -4.53 -12.58
CA TYR A 182 7.68 -5.51 -11.71
C TYR A 182 7.08 -6.68 -12.49
N THR A 183 6.54 -6.44 -13.68
CA THR A 183 6.02 -7.51 -14.55
C THR A 183 7.15 -8.48 -14.96
N LEU A 184 8.29 -7.95 -15.42
CA LEU A 184 9.47 -8.75 -15.74
C LEU A 184 10.00 -9.51 -14.51
N LEU A 185 10.11 -8.81 -13.38
CA LEU A 185 10.62 -9.39 -12.13
C LEU A 185 9.73 -10.53 -11.64
N SER A 186 8.40 -10.38 -11.71
CA SER A 186 7.45 -11.40 -11.29
C SER A 186 7.55 -12.72 -12.08
N GLN A 187 8.09 -12.66 -13.31
CA GLN A 187 8.33 -13.84 -14.16
C GLN A 187 9.67 -14.53 -13.82
N GLN A 188 10.60 -13.84 -13.17
CA GLN A 188 11.95 -14.32 -12.90
C GLN A 188 12.18 -14.76 -11.47
N THR A 189 11.25 -14.46 -10.56
CA THR A 189 11.42 -14.76 -9.14
C THR A 189 10.14 -15.23 -8.47
N HIS A 190 10.30 -16.01 -7.41
CA HIS A 190 9.22 -16.41 -6.50
C HIS A 190 9.23 -15.64 -5.17
N TYR A 191 10.15 -14.70 -4.99
CA TYR A 191 10.19 -13.87 -3.80
C TYR A 191 9.05 -12.86 -3.77
N PRO A 192 8.50 -12.53 -2.57
CA PRO A 192 7.47 -11.51 -2.46
C PRO A 192 7.95 -10.14 -2.92
N LEU A 193 7.02 -9.40 -3.55
CA LEU A 193 7.28 -8.11 -4.15
C LEU A 193 6.64 -6.98 -3.34
N HIS A 194 7.46 -5.99 -2.99
CA HIS A 194 7.01 -4.76 -2.32
C HIS A 194 6.82 -3.64 -3.34
N LEU A 195 5.55 -3.37 -3.68
CA LEU A 195 5.19 -2.38 -4.69
C LEU A 195 5.25 -0.94 -4.17
N GLY A 196 5.52 -0.03 -5.07
CA GLY A 196 5.43 1.41 -4.82
C GLY A 196 5.96 2.21 -6.00
N VAL A 197 5.50 3.46 -6.10
CA VAL A 197 6.04 4.47 -7.00
C VAL A 197 6.83 5.45 -6.15
N THR A 198 8.10 5.70 -6.48
CA THR A 198 8.91 6.69 -5.75
C THR A 198 8.71 8.08 -6.34
N GLU A 199 8.85 9.12 -5.51
CA GLU A 199 8.73 10.52 -5.96
C GLU A 199 7.40 10.77 -6.70
N ALA A 200 6.30 10.21 -6.18
CA ALA A 200 4.99 10.29 -6.86
C ALA A 200 4.43 11.72 -6.88
N GLY A 201 4.86 12.58 -5.94
CA GLY A 201 4.50 13.99 -5.89
C GLY A 201 3.40 14.30 -4.86
N THR A 202 2.68 15.40 -5.10
CA THR A 202 1.60 15.88 -4.23
C THR A 202 0.43 14.89 -4.14
N PRO A 203 -0.46 14.98 -3.13
CA PRO A 203 -1.58 14.05 -2.97
C PRO A 203 -2.40 13.82 -4.22
N SER A 204 -2.71 14.86 -4.99
CA SER A 204 -3.52 14.75 -6.22
C SER A 204 -2.85 13.85 -7.27
N MET A 205 -1.68 14.22 -7.76
CA MET A 205 -0.99 13.44 -8.80
C MET A 205 -0.36 12.17 -8.24
N GLY A 206 0.12 12.20 -7.01
CA GLY A 206 0.70 11.04 -6.34
C GLY A 206 -0.31 9.90 -6.14
N MET A 207 -1.58 10.22 -5.85
CA MET A 207 -2.67 9.24 -5.82
C MET A 207 -2.87 8.58 -7.20
N VAL A 208 -2.92 9.39 -8.26
CA VAL A 208 -3.11 8.85 -9.63
C VAL A 208 -1.95 7.93 -10.01
N LYS A 209 -0.70 8.37 -9.81
CA LYS A 209 0.48 7.54 -10.10
C LYS A 209 0.49 6.25 -9.28
N SER A 210 0.14 6.32 -8.00
CA SER A 210 0.11 5.15 -7.12
C SER A 210 -1.04 4.21 -7.48
N ALA A 211 -2.21 4.72 -7.82
CA ALA A 211 -3.34 3.91 -8.27
C ALA A 211 -2.99 3.16 -9.57
N MET A 212 -2.33 3.82 -10.51
CA MET A 212 -1.88 3.17 -11.75
C MET A 212 -0.75 2.16 -11.50
N GLY A 213 0.33 2.58 -10.83
CA GLY A 213 1.54 1.78 -10.67
C GLY A 213 1.39 0.64 -9.66
N ILE A 214 0.70 0.87 -8.55
CA ILE A 214 0.43 -0.15 -7.54
C ILE A 214 -0.86 -0.90 -7.88
N GLY A 215 -1.97 -0.18 -8.05
CA GLY A 215 -3.28 -0.78 -8.33
C GLY A 215 -3.30 -1.59 -9.60
N GLY A 216 -2.69 -1.08 -10.69
CA GLY A 216 -2.56 -1.82 -11.95
C GLY A 216 -1.82 -3.16 -11.79
N LEU A 217 -0.69 -3.18 -11.07
CA LEU A 217 0.04 -4.42 -10.78
C LEU A 217 -0.77 -5.38 -9.92
N LEU A 218 -1.44 -4.87 -8.88
CA LEU A 218 -2.31 -5.69 -8.02
C LEU A 218 -3.45 -6.34 -8.80
N CYS A 219 -4.08 -5.63 -9.74
CA CYS A 219 -5.11 -6.18 -10.63
C CYS A 219 -4.56 -7.28 -11.55
N MET A 220 -3.24 -7.29 -11.81
CA MET A 220 -2.54 -8.37 -12.54
C MET A 220 -2.10 -9.53 -11.63
N GLY A 221 -2.42 -9.49 -10.33
CA GLY A 221 -2.00 -10.48 -9.35
C GLY A 221 -0.52 -10.36 -8.95
N ILE A 222 0.10 -9.20 -9.16
CA ILE A 222 1.51 -8.93 -8.84
C ILE A 222 1.58 -8.02 -7.62
N GLY A 223 2.30 -8.47 -6.58
CA GLY A 223 2.57 -7.69 -5.36
C GLY A 223 2.01 -8.31 -4.09
N ASP A 224 2.80 -8.25 -3.03
CA ASP A 224 2.51 -8.90 -1.73
C ASP A 224 2.47 -7.90 -0.57
N THR A 225 3.10 -6.74 -0.75
CA THR A 225 3.10 -5.63 0.20
C THR A 225 3.25 -4.31 -0.56
N ILE A 226 2.65 -3.24 -0.05
CA ILE A 226 2.64 -1.95 -0.75
C ILE A 226 3.07 -0.80 0.14
N ARG A 227 3.64 0.24 -0.50
CA ARG A 227 3.79 1.56 0.11
C ARG A 227 3.43 2.65 -0.90
N VAL A 228 2.41 3.42 -0.59
CA VAL A 228 2.14 4.69 -1.26
C VAL A 228 3.15 5.73 -0.77
N THR A 229 3.59 6.64 -1.64
CA THR A 229 4.53 7.72 -1.30
C THR A 229 3.95 9.04 -1.79
N LEU A 230 3.71 9.95 -0.86
CA LEU A 230 3.14 11.27 -1.13
C LEU A 230 3.99 12.37 -0.47
N THR A 231 4.01 13.55 -1.08
CA THR A 231 4.50 14.77 -0.41
C THR A 231 3.38 15.32 0.48
N ALA A 232 3.10 14.61 1.58
CA ALA A 232 2.04 14.88 2.55
C ALA A 232 2.36 14.22 3.90
N ASP A 233 1.43 14.31 4.86
CA ASP A 233 1.50 13.54 6.09
C ASP A 233 1.48 12.03 5.76
N PRO A 234 2.35 11.20 6.38
CA PRO A 234 2.38 9.75 6.12
C PRO A 234 1.05 9.03 6.40
N VAL A 235 0.16 9.57 7.23
CA VAL A 235 -1.19 9.02 7.44
C VAL A 235 -2.02 9.04 6.16
N GLU A 236 -1.87 10.07 5.31
CA GLU A 236 -2.54 10.15 4.01
C GLU A 236 -2.09 9.02 3.06
N GLU A 237 -0.84 8.56 3.18
CA GLU A 237 -0.34 7.41 2.41
C GLU A 237 -1.13 6.12 2.76
N ILE A 238 -1.54 5.96 4.02
CA ILE A 238 -2.32 4.80 4.48
C ILE A 238 -3.74 4.85 3.92
N TYR A 239 -4.41 6.00 3.99
CA TYR A 239 -5.74 6.16 3.40
C TYR A 239 -5.73 5.93 1.89
N ALA A 240 -4.70 6.42 1.20
CA ALA A 240 -4.48 6.17 -0.22
C ALA A 240 -4.28 4.68 -0.51
N ALA A 241 -3.46 3.98 0.28
CA ALA A 241 -3.22 2.56 0.15
C ALA A 241 -4.49 1.73 0.35
N LYS A 242 -5.30 2.04 1.38
CA LYS A 242 -6.60 1.41 1.61
C LYS A 242 -7.55 1.59 0.41
N LYS A 243 -7.63 2.81 -0.14
CA LYS A 243 -8.46 3.08 -1.34
C LYS A 243 -8.00 2.27 -2.55
N ILE A 244 -6.69 2.15 -2.78
CA ILE A 244 -6.13 1.34 -3.87
C ILE A 244 -6.45 -0.15 -3.68
N LEU A 245 -6.22 -0.71 -2.49
CA LEU A 245 -6.53 -2.11 -2.19
C LEU A 245 -8.01 -2.43 -2.33
N LYS A 246 -8.89 -1.50 -1.90
CA LYS A 246 -10.32 -1.61 -2.05
C LYS A 246 -10.73 -1.58 -3.54
N ALA A 247 -10.22 -0.62 -4.31
CA ALA A 247 -10.50 -0.51 -5.74
C ALA A 247 -9.99 -1.74 -6.53
N ALA A 248 -8.88 -2.36 -6.09
CA ALA A 248 -8.37 -3.62 -6.66
C ALA A 248 -9.14 -4.88 -6.17
N GLY A 249 -10.15 -4.74 -5.30
CA GLY A 249 -10.94 -5.87 -4.78
C GLY A 249 -10.20 -6.74 -3.75
N LEU A 250 -9.06 -6.29 -3.22
CA LEU A 250 -8.20 -7.03 -2.29
C LEU A 250 -8.53 -6.76 -0.81
N ARG A 251 -9.28 -5.71 -0.54
CA ARG A 251 -9.84 -5.38 0.78
C ARG A 251 -11.33 -5.10 0.63
N LYS A 252 -12.12 -5.71 1.49
CA LYS A 252 -13.58 -5.60 1.48
C LYS A 252 -14.13 -4.83 2.69
N GLU A 253 -13.28 -4.13 3.41
CA GLU A 253 -13.66 -3.37 4.59
C GLU A 253 -14.39 -2.08 4.21
N GLY A 254 -15.46 -1.79 4.93
CA GLY A 254 -16.24 -0.57 4.75
C GLY A 254 -17.11 -0.55 3.48
N VAL A 255 -17.84 0.54 3.31
CA VAL A 255 -18.84 0.69 2.25
C VAL A 255 -18.17 0.93 0.89
N ASN A 256 -18.55 0.14 -0.11
CA ASN A 256 -18.24 0.41 -1.52
C ASN A 256 -19.34 1.30 -2.10
N LEU A 257 -19.07 2.59 -2.30
CA LEU A 257 -20.03 3.52 -2.89
C LEU A 257 -19.91 3.50 -4.41
N ILE A 258 -21.02 3.26 -5.09
CA ILE A 258 -21.15 3.40 -6.54
C ILE A 258 -22.15 4.49 -6.86
N SER A 259 -21.81 5.39 -7.80
CA SER A 259 -22.74 6.41 -8.26
C SER A 259 -22.67 6.55 -9.77
N CYS A 260 -23.80 6.87 -10.37
CA CYS A 260 -23.80 7.15 -11.80
C CYS A 260 -23.21 8.55 -12.09
N PRO A 261 -22.63 8.77 -13.29
CA PRO A 261 -22.24 10.11 -13.69
C PRO A 261 -23.49 10.99 -13.90
N THR A 262 -23.34 12.29 -13.73
CA THR A 262 -24.40 13.26 -14.09
C THR A 262 -24.67 13.20 -15.58
N CYS A 263 -25.95 13.09 -15.97
CA CYS A 263 -26.38 13.10 -17.36
C CYS A 263 -27.75 13.77 -17.51
N GLY A 264 -28.23 13.97 -18.73
CA GLY A 264 -29.54 14.59 -18.99
C GLY A 264 -30.76 13.86 -18.43
N ARG A 265 -30.60 12.64 -17.92
CA ARG A 265 -31.64 11.86 -17.24
C ARG A 265 -31.70 12.08 -15.72
N THR A 266 -30.68 12.71 -15.15
CA THR A 266 -30.62 13.00 -13.70
C THR A 266 -31.80 13.84 -13.24
N ARG A 267 -32.48 13.43 -12.17
CA ARG A 267 -33.71 14.05 -11.65
C ARG A 267 -33.58 14.54 -10.20
N ILE A 268 -32.44 14.37 -9.59
CA ILE A 268 -32.09 14.77 -8.22
C ILE A 268 -30.82 15.56 -8.23
N ASP A 269 -30.52 16.28 -7.16
CA ASP A 269 -29.21 16.94 -6.98
C ASP A 269 -28.16 15.90 -6.58
N LEU A 270 -27.69 15.15 -7.60
CA LEU A 270 -26.90 13.94 -7.43
C LEU A 270 -25.56 14.19 -6.76
N ILE A 271 -24.87 15.28 -7.13
CA ILE A 271 -23.49 15.55 -6.63
C ILE A 271 -23.49 15.74 -5.13
N PRO A 272 -24.18 16.75 -4.55
CA PRO A 272 -24.17 16.95 -3.11
C PRO A 272 -24.80 15.79 -2.33
N MET A 273 -25.77 15.09 -2.92
CA MET A 273 -26.34 13.89 -2.30
C MET A 273 -25.31 12.75 -2.19
N THR A 274 -24.53 12.54 -3.25
CA THR A 274 -23.46 11.52 -3.23
C THR A 274 -22.37 11.88 -2.22
N GLU A 275 -21.94 13.14 -2.19
CA GLU A 275 -20.96 13.65 -1.23
C GLU A 275 -21.45 13.49 0.23
N GLU A 276 -22.72 13.78 0.48
CA GLU A 276 -23.32 13.59 1.81
C GLU A 276 -23.39 12.11 2.21
N VAL A 277 -23.76 11.21 1.28
CA VAL A 277 -23.73 9.77 1.52
C VAL A 277 -22.30 9.29 1.80
N GLU A 278 -21.32 9.71 0.99
CA GLU A 278 -19.91 9.37 1.20
C GLU A 278 -19.43 9.82 2.58
N ARG A 279 -19.74 11.05 2.96
CA ARG A 279 -19.38 11.63 4.26
C ARG A 279 -20.00 10.86 5.44
N ARG A 280 -21.28 10.52 5.37
CA ARG A 280 -21.97 9.78 6.45
C ARG A 280 -21.49 8.32 6.57
N LEU A 281 -20.99 7.75 5.48
CA LEU A 281 -20.52 6.36 5.45
C LEU A 281 -19.00 6.23 5.61
N ALA A 282 -18.27 7.32 5.83
CA ALA A 282 -16.82 7.33 5.92
C ALA A 282 -16.27 6.37 7.01
N ASP A 283 -16.96 6.29 8.16
CA ASP A 283 -16.56 5.46 9.29
C ASP A 283 -17.41 4.15 9.39
N CYS A 284 -18.21 3.86 8.37
CA CYS A 284 -19.03 2.65 8.36
C CYS A 284 -18.18 1.42 8.03
N GLU A 285 -18.03 0.50 8.98
CA GLU A 285 -17.23 -0.72 8.83
C GLU A 285 -17.97 -1.85 8.09
N LYS A 286 -19.27 -1.70 7.81
CA LYS A 286 -20.08 -2.73 7.12
C LYS A 286 -19.53 -2.98 5.71
N ASN A 287 -19.28 -4.25 5.39
CA ASN A 287 -18.83 -4.65 4.04
C ASN A 287 -20.05 -4.74 3.11
N ILE A 288 -20.51 -3.61 2.61
CA ILE A 288 -21.68 -3.48 1.72
C ILE A 288 -21.36 -2.58 0.52
N THR A 289 -22.09 -2.80 -0.56
CA THR A 289 -22.11 -1.90 -1.72
C THR A 289 -23.35 -1.02 -1.66
N VAL A 290 -23.16 0.29 -1.63
CA VAL A 290 -24.23 1.30 -1.61
C VAL A 290 -24.25 2.03 -2.95
N ALA A 291 -25.44 2.19 -3.53
CA ALA A 291 -25.61 2.85 -4.83
C ALA A 291 -26.37 4.18 -4.71
N VAL A 292 -25.86 5.22 -5.40
CA VAL A 292 -26.53 6.53 -5.51
C VAL A 292 -26.74 6.82 -7.00
N MET A 293 -27.99 6.70 -7.45
CA MET A 293 -28.37 6.78 -8.86
C MET A 293 -29.24 7.99 -9.16
N GLY A 294 -28.88 8.76 -10.18
CA GLY A 294 -29.54 10.02 -10.55
C GLY A 294 -30.92 9.88 -11.19
N CYS A 295 -31.32 8.68 -11.63
CA CYS A 295 -32.63 8.43 -12.23
C CYS A 295 -33.17 7.04 -11.92
N ALA A 296 -34.51 6.92 -11.87
CA ALA A 296 -35.20 5.66 -11.58
C ALA A 296 -35.20 4.66 -12.75
N VAL A 297 -34.96 5.14 -13.98
CA VAL A 297 -35.08 4.30 -15.20
C VAL A 297 -34.01 3.21 -15.23
N ASN A 298 -32.75 3.56 -15.00
CA ASN A 298 -31.63 2.61 -15.00
C ASN A 298 -31.05 2.36 -13.60
N GLY A 299 -31.52 3.10 -12.59
CA GLY A 299 -30.95 3.00 -11.22
C GLY A 299 -30.95 1.56 -10.70
N PRO A 300 -32.10 0.93 -10.48
CA PRO A 300 -32.16 -0.43 -9.98
C PRO A 300 -31.53 -1.47 -10.92
N GLY A 301 -31.56 -1.23 -12.24
CA GLY A 301 -30.95 -2.14 -13.23
C GLY A 301 -29.42 -2.09 -13.23
N GLU A 302 -28.84 -0.91 -13.35
CA GLU A 302 -27.36 -0.73 -13.34
C GLU A 302 -26.74 -1.01 -11.97
N ALA A 303 -27.50 -0.79 -10.91
CA ALA A 303 -27.06 -1.02 -9.51
C ALA A 303 -27.69 -2.27 -8.87
N ALA A 304 -28.20 -3.21 -9.67
CA ALA A 304 -28.85 -4.43 -9.16
C ALA A 304 -27.93 -5.28 -8.25
N ALA A 305 -26.61 -5.19 -8.45
CA ALA A 305 -25.64 -5.88 -7.62
C ALA A 305 -25.34 -5.17 -6.28
N ALA A 306 -25.82 -3.92 -6.09
CA ALA A 306 -25.64 -3.21 -4.83
C ALA A 306 -26.53 -3.82 -3.73
N ASP A 307 -26.00 -3.88 -2.52
CA ASP A 307 -26.77 -4.36 -1.38
C ASP A 307 -27.93 -3.45 -1.05
N ILE A 308 -27.76 -2.13 -1.23
CA ILE A 308 -28.78 -1.12 -1.06
C ILE A 308 -28.46 0.13 -1.88
N GLY A 309 -29.47 0.91 -2.22
CA GLY A 309 -29.25 2.16 -2.93
C GLY A 309 -30.46 3.05 -3.04
N ILE A 310 -30.21 4.24 -3.56
CA ILE A 310 -31.24 5.23 -3.91
C ILE A 310 -31.20 5.52 -5.39
N ALA A 311 -32.36 5.85 -5.97
CA ALA A 311 -32.48 6.28 -7.34
C ALA A 311 -33.45 7.46 -7.45
N GLY A 312 -33.03 8.51 -8.15
CA GLY A 312 -33.78 9.74 -8.31
C GLY A 312 -35.02 9.59 -9.20
N GLY A 313 -36.09 10.28 -8.84
CA GLY A 313 -37.31 10.46 -9.62
C GLY A 313 -37.72 11.94 -9.66
N LYS A 314 -38.87 12.25 -10.22
CA LYS A 314 -39.39 13.62 -10.32
C LYS A 314 -40.03 14.06 -9.00
N GLY A 315 -39.30 14.79 -8.17
CA GLY A 315 -39.72 15.25 -6.84
C GLY A 315 -39.74 14.18 -5.76
N GLU A 316 -39.51 12.94 -6.12
CA GLU A 316 -39.38 11.78 -5.22
C GLU A 316 -38.23 10.89 -5.66
N GLY A 317 -37.84 9.95 -4.83
CA GLY A 317 -36.86 8.92 -5.22
C GLY A 317 -37.22 7.56 -4.64
N LEU A 318 -36.49 6.55 -5.04
CA LEU A 318 -36.68 5.18 -4.62
C LEU A 318 -35.57 4.78 -3.66
N ILE A 319 -35.92 3.97 -2.66
CA ILE A 319 -35.00 3.10 -1.95
C ILE A 319 -35.11 1.71 -2.57
N PHE A 320 -34.00 1.08 -2.90
CA PHE A 320 -33.97 -0.28 -3.46
C PHE A 320 -32.90 -1.14 -2.79
N ARG A 321 -33.12 -2.44 -2.78
CA ARG A 321 -32.21 -3.43 -2.20
C ARG A 321 -32.05 -4.57 -3.19
N LYS A 322 -30.82 -4.85 -3.62
CA LYS A 322 -30.50 -5.89 -4.62
C LYS A 322 -31.40 -5.83 -5.87
N GLY A 323 -31.61 -4.61 -6.38
CA GLY A 323 -32.45 -4.35 -7.54
C GLY A 323 -33.96 -4.25 -7.27
N GLU A 324 -34.45 -4.68 -6.11
CA GLU A 324 -35.86 -4.60 -5.76
C GLU A 324 -36.20 -3.26 -5.08
N ILE A 325 -37.28 -2.62 -5.54
CA ILE A 325 -37.74 -1.36 -4.95
C ILE A 325 -38.42 -1.65 -3.62
N LEU A 326 -37.93 -1.06 -2.55
CA LEU A 326 -38.56 -1.17 -1.23
C LEU A 326 -39.73 -0.19 -1.08
N TYR A 327 -39.46 1.10 -1.28
CA TYR A 327 -40.45 2.17 -1.19
C TYR A 327 -39.91 3.46 -1.84
N LYS A 328 -40.78 4.48 -1.89
CA LYS A 328 -40.50 5.80 -2.37
C LYS A 328 -40.54 6.81 -1.23
N VAL A 329 -39.72 7.85 -1.32
CA VAL A 329 -39.73 8.98 -0.40
C VAL A 329 -39.49 10.30 -1.16
N PRO A 330 -39.87 11.45 -0.58
CA PRO A 330 -39.48 12.76 -1.10
C PRO A 330 -37.96 12.87 -1.24
N GLN A 331 -37.48 13.64 -2.21
CA GLN A 331 -36.05 13.76 -2.52
C GLN A 331 -35.23 14.17 -1.30
N GLU A 332 -35.73 15.10 -0.51
CA GLU A 332 -35.06 15.62 0.71
C GLU A 332 -34.88 14.57 1.81
N GLN A 333 -35.62 13.47 1.77
CA GLN A 333 -35.57 12.38 2.75
C GLN A 333 -34.73 11.18 2.27
N LEU A 334 -34.24 11.18 1.01
CA LEU A 334 -33.56 10.03 0.41
C LEU A 334 -32.33 9.59 1.19
N VAL A 335 -31.49 10.52 1.61
CA VAL A 335 -30.24 10.20 2.33
C VAL A 335 -30.57 9.62 3.71
N ASP A 336 -31.50 10.25 4.45
CA ASP A 336 -31.89 9.77 5.78
C ASP A 336 -32.55 8.39 5.71
N ALA A 337 -33.42 8.17 4.74
CA ALA A 337 -34.04 6.86 4.50
C ALA A 337 -32.99 5.79 4.13
N LEU A 338 -32.00 6.14 3.30
CA LEU A 338 -30.90 5.24 2.97
C LEU A 338 -30.08 4.87 4.22
N MET A 339 -29.72 5.85 5.06
CA MET A 339 -28.99 5.58 6.30
C MET A 339 -29.78 4.66 7.23
N ALA A 340 -31.08 4.91 7.41
CA ALA A 340 -31.95 4.07 8.24
C ALA A 340 -32.04 2.62 7.73
N GLU A 341 -32.02 2.40 6.42
CA GLU A 341 -31.99 1.04 5.87
C GLU A 341 -30.60 0.39 5.98
N ILE A 342 -29.53 1.15 5.88
CA ILE A 342 -28.15 0.65 6.10
C ILE A 342 -27.96 0.17 7.54
N GLU A 343 -28.54 0.85 8.52
CA GLU A 343 -28.47 0.44 9.92
C GLU A 343 -29.08 -0.95 10.17
N LYS A 344 -30.10 -1.34 9.37
CA LYS A 344 -30.80 -2.63 9.46
C LYS A 344 -30.05 -3.80 8.79
N LEU A 345 -28.97 -3.52 8.02
CA LEU A 345 -28.12 -4.52 7.39
C LEU A 345 -27.03 -5.01 8.34
#